data_a988476163a3c5f02c5d581ea29dec9c
#
_entry.id   a988476163a3c5f02c5d581ea29dec9c
#
_cell.length_a   1.000
_cell.length_b   1.000
_cell.length_c   1.000
_cell.angle_alpha   90.00
_cell.angle_beta   90.00
_cell.angle_gamma   90.00
#
_symmetry.space_group_name_H-M   'P 1'
#
loop_
_entity.id
_entity.type
_entity.pdbx_description
1 polymer ?
#
loop_
_entity_poly.entity_id
_entity_poly.type
_entity_poly.pdbx_seq_one_letter_code
_entity_poly.pdbx_strand_id
1 'polypeptide(L)'
;QMVQICFNQPDLLRVLWNHRGAKPQASVVSVAKGFATPPLNGSVNPVDGQLYIAGLQIAGWGNTLDTLTGIERVRYTGTPSLSPREIIPTDRGILLRFDVALDPAKAANTESYSLATWRYKRAPSYGSAQYKAEGQTGNDWLTASSAYVSQDGKSVFIGIPGLKSVEQLRLGWDLASSSGSEMRANAYTTPYELTKFDPVAEGFGPIEVDLTPRAAVAKKAEVVSAKEGQRLATMFGCVACHS
;
A
#
# COMPACT_ATOMS: atom_id res chain seq x y z
N GLN A 1 2.16 11.68 13.64
CA GLN A 1 1.95 10.48 12.82
C GLN A 1 0.89 9.61 13.49
N MET A 2 0.07 8.96 12.70
CA MET A 2 -0.96 8.04 13.18
C MET A 2 -0.58 6.62 12.75
N VAL A 3 -0.76 5.66 13.65
CA VAL A 3 -0.64 4.24 13.36
C VAL A 3 -1.97 3.55 13.60
N GLN A 4 -2.28 2.59 12.75
CA GLN A 4 -3.44 1.73 12.82
C GLN A 4 -2.98 0.30 13.10
N ILE A 5 -3.49 -0.29 14.15
CA ILE A 5 -3.28 -1.69 14.49
C ILE A 5 -4.33 -2.52 13.77
N CYS A 6 -3.91 -3.52 13.00
CA CYS A 6 -4.82 -4.34 12.21
C CYS A 6 -4.86 -5.77 12.78
N PHE A 7 -6.01 -6.14 13.35
CA PHE A 7 -6.22 -7.44 14.00
C PHE A 7 -6.26 -8.59 13.00
N ASN A 8 -7.00 -8.43 11.90
CA ASN A 8 -7.24 -9.51 10.93
C ASN A 8 -6.01 -9.85 10.06
N GLN A 9 -5.22 -8.81 9.76
CA GLN A 9 -3.88 -8.98 9.18
C GLN A 9 -2.92 -8.45 10.23
N PRO A 10 -2.04 -9.27 10.82
CA PRO A 10 -1.21 -8.87 11.96
C PRO A 10 -0.14 -7.85 11.54
N ASP A 11 -0.60 -6.70 11.12
CA ASP A 11 0.16 -5.58 10.59
C ASP A 11 -0.02 -4.33 11.45
N LEU A 12 1.06 -3.60 11.61
CA LEU A 12 1.01 -2.20 12.02
C LEU A 12 1.05 -1.32 10.77
N LEU A 13 0.01 -0.53 10.59
CA LEU A 13 -0.11 0.36 9.45
C LEU A 13 0.22 1.80 9.86
N ARG A 14 0.98 2.50 9.02
CA ARG A 14 1.14 3.96 9.14
C ARG A 14 0.10 4.64 8.26
N VAL A 15 -0.60 5.61 8.82
CA VAL A 15 -1.54 6.46 8.10
C VAL A 15 -0.81 7.70 7.60
N LEU A 16 -0.82 7.90 6.30
CA LEU A 16 -0.22 9.03 5.60
C LEU A 16 -1.34 9.99 5.20
N TRP A 17 -1.43 11.11 5.89
CA TRP A 17 -2.42 12.13 5.59
C TRP A 17 -2.01 12.98 4.39
N ASN A 18 -2.97 13.21 3.49
CA ASN A 18 -2.87 14.17 2.39
C ASN A 18 -3.91 15.27 2.59
N HIS A 19 -3.44 16.50 2.80
CA HIS A 19 -4.26 17.70 3.03
C HIS A 19 -4.23 18.67 1.84
N ARG A 20 -3.79 18.24 0.66
CA ARG A 20 -3.62 19.12 -0.51
C ARG A 20 -4.92 19.52 -1.18
N GLY A 21 -5.97 18.74 -1.03
CA GLY A 21 -7.29 19.04 -1.57
C GLY A 21 -8.21 19.75 -0.57
N ALA A 22 -9.45 19.99 -0.98
CA ALA A 22 -10.48 20.55 -0.11
C ALA A 22 -10.90 19.59 0.99
N LYS A 23 -10.71 18.28 0.77
CA LYS A 23 -11.02 17.24 1.74
C LYS A 23 -9.75 16.50 2.14
N PRO A 24 -9.54 16.24 3.44
CA PRO A 24 -8.43 15.40 3.88
C PRO A 24 -8.61 13.98 3.34
N GLN A 25 -7.54 13.41 2.82
CA GLN A 25 -7.47 12.06 2.32
C GLN A 25 -6.34 11.32 3.02
N ALA A 26 -6.37 9.99 3.00
CA ALA A 26 -5.32 9.22 3.63
C ALA A 26 -4.91 8.02 2.78
N SER A 27 -3.67 7.61 2.95
CA SER A 27 -3.13 6.35 2.48
C SER A 27 -2.62 5.54 3.66
N VAL A 28 -2.61 4.23 3.56
CA VAL A 28 -2.04 3.34 4.57
C VAL A 28 -0.94 2.49 3.97
N VAL A 29 0.14 2.33 4.73
CA VAL A 29 1.28 1.46 4.39
C VAL A 29 1.64 0.61 5.59
N SER A 30 2.00 -0.66 5.37
CA SER A 30 2.50 -1.52 6.44
C SER A 30 3.90 -1.09 6.87
N VAL A 31 4.13 -0.94 8.17
CA VAL A 31 5.42 -0.55 8.74
C VAL A 31 6.02 -1.60 9.68
N ALA A 32 5.22 -2.53 10.19
CA ALA A 32 5.70 -3.69 10.94
C ALA A 32 4.78 -4.87 10.72
N LYS A 33 5.38 -6.07 10.67
CA LYS A 33 4.72 -7.36 10.47
C LYS A 33 5.36 -8.41 11.37
N GLY A 34 4.78 -9.60 11.40
CA GLY A 34 5.37 -10.73 12.10
C GLY A 34 5.10 -10.74 13.60
N PHE A 35 3.96 -10.21 14.02
CA PHE A 35 3.48 -10.34 15.40
C PHE A 35 3.18 -11.80 15.71
N ALA A 36 3.57 -12.25 16.90
CA ALA A 36 3.31 -13.61 17.37
C ALA A 36 1.83 -13.83 17.78
N THR A 37 1.13 -12.74 18.10
CA THR A 37 -0.31 -12.73 18.37
C THR A 37 -1.03 -11.74 17.49
N PRO A 38 -2.32 -11.98 17.15
CA PRO A 38 -3.15 -10.98 16.47
C PRO A 38 -3.20 -9.68 17.30
N PRO A 39 -2.62 -8.58 16.80
CA PRO A 39 -2.52 -7.33 17.56
C PRO A 39 -3.90 -6.69 17.69
N LEU A 40 -4.30 -6.36 18.92
CA LEU A 40 -5.63 -5.84 19.23
C LEU A 40 -5.61 -4.35 19.58
N ASN A 41 -4.66 -3.97 20.44
CA ASN A 41 -4.53 -2.60 20.91
C ASN A 41 -3.08 -2.30 21.28
N GLY A 42 -2.73 -1.02 21.38
CA GLY A 42 -1.39 -0.62 21.75
C GLY A 42 -1.31 0.81 22.25
N SER A 43 -0.23 1.10 22.97
CA SER A 43 0.06 2.42 23.49
C SER A 43 1.55 2.71 23.46
N VAL A 44 1.88 3.98 23.28
CA VAL A 44 3.26 4.46 23.43
C VAL A 44 3.59 4.60 24.90
N ASN A 45 4.62 3.94 25.36
CA ASN A 45 5.12 4.08 26.72
C ASN A 45 5.85 5.44 26.86
N PRO A 46 5.39 6.33 27.74
CA PRO A 46 6.00 7.65 27.89
C PRO A 46 7.42 7.62 28.49
N VAL A 47 7.82 6.51 29.11
CA VAL A 47 9.14 6.38 29.74
C VAL A 47 10.23 6.12 28.69
N ASP A 48 9.96 5.25 27.70
CA ASP A 48 10.95 4.84 26.70
C ASP A 48 10.58 5.26 25.25
N GLY A 49 9.39 5.86 25.07
CA GLY A 49 8.91 6.33 23.78
C GLY A 49 8.58 5.22 22.77
N GLN A 50 8.54 3.94 23.19
CA GLN A 50 8.30 2.81 22.32
C GLN A 50 6.82 2.42 22.31
N LEU A 51 6.37 1.85 21.19
CA LEU A 51 5.01 1.35 21.06
C LEU A 51 4.94 -0.09 21.57
N TYR A 52 4.07 -0.32 22.56
CA TYR A 52 3.74 -1.65 23.05
C TYR A 52 2.37 -2.04 22.51
N ILE A 53 2.25 -3.25 22.00
CA ILE A 53 1.05 -3.80 21.36
C ILE A 53 0.64 -5.05 22.14
N ALA A 54 -0.59 -5.06 22.63
CA ALA A 54 -1.21 -6.25 23.22
C ALA A 54 -1.98 -7.00 22.12
N GLY A 55 -1.82 -8.31 22.07
CA GLY A 55 -2.47 -9.20 21.15
C GLY A 55 -3.29 -10.28 21.86
N LEU A 56 -4.34 -10.72 21.20
CA LEU A 56 -5.23 -11.79 21.65
C LEU A 56 -5.77 -12.54 20.45
N GLN A 57 -5.67 -13.86 20.49
CA GLN A 57 -6.33 -14.72 19.51
C GLN A 57 -7.77 -15.00 19.95
N ILE A 58 -8.71 -14.72 19.06
CA ILE A 58 -10.13 -14.97 19.28
C ILE A 58 -10.57 -16.06 18.33
N ALA A 59 -11.13 -17.14 18.85
CA ALA A 59 -11.62 -18.27 18.06
C ALA A 59 -12.62 -17.79 16.99
N GLY A 60 -12.38 -18.18 15.73
CA GLY A 60 -13.21 -17.78 14.59
C GLY A 60 -13.02 -16.33 14.10
N TRP A 61 -12.10 -15.56 14.69
CA TRP A 61 -11.81 -14.19 14.30
C TRP A 61 -10.32 -14.00 13.95
N GLY A 62 -10.07 -13.41 12.80
CA GLY A 62 -8.70 -13.11 12.37
C GLY A 62 -7.87 -14.34 12.04
N ASN A 63 -6.56 -14.14 11.96
CA ASN A 63 -5.60 -15.21 11.68
C ASN A 63 -5.22 -15.95 12.96
N THR A 64 -5.01 -17.28 12.83
CA THR A 64 -4.36 -18.07 13.87
C THR A 64 -2.86 -17.83 13.80
N LEU A 65 -2.27 -17.38 14.91
CA LEU A 65 -0.83 -17.16 15.06
C LEU A 65 -0.25 -18.06 16.16
N ASP A 66 1.04 -17.93 16.41
CA ASP A 66 1.78 -18.87 17.26
C ASP A 66 1.35 -18.85 18.73
N THR A 67 0.86 -17.70 19.24
CA THR A 67 0.49 -17.56 20.64
C THR A 67 -0.92 -17.01 20.83
N LEU A 68 -1.60 -17.48 21.89
CA LEU A 68 -2.97 -17.04 22.21
C LEU A 68 -3.03 -15.59 22.67
N THR A 69 -2.05 -15.16 23.45
CA THR A 69 -1.95 -13.82 24.01
C THR A 69 -0.50 -13.37 24.08
N GLY A 70 -0.27 -12.07 24.02
CA GLY A 70 1.08 -11.55 24.18
C GLY A 70 1.11 -10.03 24.22
N ILE A 71 2.26 -9.51 24.65
CA ILE A 71 2.62 -8.10 24.54
C ILE A 71 3.93 -8.03 23.78
N GLU A 72 3.91 -7.27 22.69
CA GLU A 72 5.06 -7.08 21.83
C GLU A 72 5.47 -5.62 21.79
N ARG A 73 6.75 -5.37 21.60
CA ARG A 73 7.31 -4.03 21.55
C ARG A 73 7.82 -3.72 20.14
N VAL A 74 7.28 -2.66 19.55
CA VAL A 74 7.78 -2.11 18.29
C VAL A 74 8.80 -1.02 18.59
N ARG A 75 10.03 -1.23 18.14
CA ARG A 75 11.16 -0.33 18.36
C ARG A 75 11.68 0.21 17.05
N TYR A 76 11.87 1.52 16.98
CA TYR A 76 12.60 2.13 15.87
C TYR A 76 14.10 1.77 15.96
N THR A 77 14.65 1.22 14.90
CA THR A 77 16.05 0.75 14.85
C THR A 77 17.02 1.81 14.36
N GLY A 78 16.53 2.96 13.90
CA GLY A 78 17.37 3.99 13.26
C GLY A 78 17.66 3.70 11.78
N THR A 79 17.28 2.54 11.27
CA THR A 79 17.51 2.20 9.86
C THR A 79 16.52 2.97 8.98
N PRO A 80 17.00 3.71 7.96
CA PRO A 80 16.11 4.37 7.00
C PRO A 80 15.21 3.37 6.28
N SER A 81 13.95 3.71 6.15
CA SER A 81 12.95 2.86 5.50
C SER A 81 12.63 3.38 4.10
N LEU A 82 12.47 2.46 3.14
CA LEU A 82 11.89 2.75 1.82
C LEU A 82 10.36 2.88 1.85
N SER A 83 9.74 2.91 3.05
CA SER A 83 8.32 3.23 3.16
C SER A 83 8.07 4.69 2.77
N PRO A 84 7.15 4.97 1.85
CA PRO A 84 6.87 6.35 1.45
C PRO A 84 6.38 7.17 2.65
N ARG A 85 6.79 8.43 2.72
CA ARG A 85 6.30 9.40 3.71
C ARG A 85 5.04 10.12 3.24
N GLU A 86 4.84 10.22 1.92
CA GLU A 86 3.66 10.80 1.29
C GLU A 86 3.25 9.99 0.07
N ILE A 87 1.95 9.87 -0.13
CA ILE A 87 1.30 9.31 -1.32
C ILE A 87 0.23 10.28 -1.75
N ILE A 88 0.39 10.88 -2.92
CA ILE A 88 -0.46 11.97 -3.38
C ILE A 88 -1.07 11.60 -4.73
N PRO A 89 -2.34 11.20 -4.77
CA PRO A 89 -3.07 11.06 -6.02
C PRO A 89 -3.30 12.42 -6.68
N THR A 90 -3.03 12.48 -7.99
CA THR A 90 -3.15 13.70 -8.80
C THR A 90 -3.95 13.43 -10.07
N ASP A 91 -4.26 14.48 -10.81
CA ASP A 91 -4.96 14.43 -12.10
C ASP A 91 -4.22 13.68 -13.22
N ARG A 92 -2.89 13.47 -13.05
CA ARG A 92 -2.03 12.78 -14.03
C ARG A 92 -1.42 11.47 -13.52
N GLY A 93 -1.64 11.10 -12.26
CA GLY A 93 -1.05 9.92 -11.68
C GLY A 93 -0.83 10.02 -10.17
N ILE A 94 0.22 9.38 -9.66
CA ILE A 94 0.51 9.34 -8.23
C ILE A 94 1.94 9.78 -7.96
N LEU A 95 2.10 10.71 -7.02
CA LEU A 95 3.39 11.12 -6.48
C LEU A 95 3.68 10.34 -5.20
N LEU A 96 4.84 9.69 -5.14
CA LEU A 96 5.40 9.06 -3.94
C LEU A 96 6.62 9.85 -3.47
N ARG A 97 6.72 10.10 -2.16
CA ARG A 97 7.90 10.72 -1.55
C ARG A 97 8.50 9.82 -0.48
N PHE A 98 9.82 9.78 -0.44
CA PHE A 98 10.62 8.96 0.48
C PHE A 98 11.60 9.83 1.26
N ASP A 99 12.13 9.30 2.35
CA ASP A 99 13.19 9.95 3.12
C ASP A 99 14.60 9.65 2.57
N VAL A 100 14.72 8.60 1.77
CA VAL A 100 15.97 8.14 1.14
C VAL A 100 15.93 8.33 -0.37
N ALA A 101 17.09 8.49 -1.00
CA ALA A 101 17.20 8.49 -2.44
C ALA A 101 16.94 7.09 -3.01
N LEU A 102 16.22 7.02 -4.12
CA LEU A 102 15.87 5.80 -4.83
C LEU A 102 16.91 5.43 -5.87
N ASP A 103 17.00 4.16 -6.21
CA ASP A 103 17.65 3.70 -7.44
C ASP A 103 16.88 4.26 -8.63
N PRO A 104 17.48 5.14 -9.46
CA PRO A 104 16.74 5.81 -10.51
C PRO A 104 16.30 4.87 -11.63
N ALA A 105 17.06 3.82 -11.92
CA ALA A 105 16.71 2.87 -12.97
C ALA A 105 15.48 2.04 -12.57
N LYS A 106 15.45 1.56 -11.33
CA LYS A 106 14.32 0.79 -10.79
C LYS A 106 13.09 1.68 -10.59
N ALA A 107 13.28 2.91 -10.11
CA ALA A 107 12.19 3.85 -9.86
C ALA A 107 11.57 4.42 -11.16
N ALA A 108 12.35 4.60 -12.22
CA ALA A 108 11.83 5.04 -13.51
C ALA A 108 11.20 3.91 -14.35
N ASN A 109 11.33 2.65 -13.93
CA ASN A 109 10.73 1.53 -14.63
C ASN A 109 9.24 1.38 -14.26
N THR A 110 8.35 1.53 -15.24
CA THR A 110 6.91 1.40 -15.04
C THR A 110 6.48 0.00 -14.57
N GLU A 111 7.25 -1.05 -14.89
CA GLU A 111 6.99 -2.41 -14.44
C GLU A 111 7.24 -2.62 -12.93
N SER A 112 7.96 -1.68 -12.30
CA SER A 112 8.13 -1.68 -10.85
C SER A 112 6.83 -1.38 -10.09
N TYR A 113 5.75 -0.99 -10.79
CA TYR A 113 4.49 -0.59 -10.18
C TYR A 113 3.33 -1.48 -10.60
N SER A 114 2.41 -1.71 -9.67
CA SER A 114 1.14 -2.39 -9.92
C SER A 114 0.00 -1.60 -9.31
N LEU A 115 -1.07 -1.39 -10.09
CA LEU A 115 -2.18 -0.56 -9.67
C LEU A 115 -3.51 -1.29 -9.89
N ALA A 116 -4.37 -1.22 -8.91
CA ALA A 116 -5.72 -1.72 -9.01
C ALA A 116 -6.69 -0.80 -8.30
N THR A 117 -7.86 -0.59 -8.88
CA THR A 117 -8.93 0.22 -8.29
C THR A 117 -10.20 -0.61 -8.14
N TRP A 118 -11.03 -0.24 -7.16
CA TRP A 118 -12.34 -0.86 -6.98
C TRP A 118 -13.27 0.03 -6.19
N ARG A 119 -14.55 -0.35 -6.18
CA ARG A 119 -15.63 0.27 -5.43
C ARG A 119 -16.25 -0.72 -4.46
N TYR A 120 -16.97 -0.21 -3.50
CA TYR A 120 -17.78 -0.97 -2.57
C TYR A 120 -19.27 -0.71 -2.80
N LYS A 121 -20.10 -1.69 -2.47
CA LYS A 121 -21.56 -1.53 -2.42
C LYS A 121 -22.02 -1.62 -0.97
N ARG A 122 -22.79 -0.64 -0.54
CA ARG A 122 -23.49 -0.73 0.74
C ARG A 122 -24.59 -1.76 0.64
N ALA A 123 -24.59 -2.74 1.54
CA ALA A 123 -25.58 -3.80 1.63
C ALA A 123 -25.89 -4.08 3.11
N PRO A 124 -27.05 -4.68 3.42
CA PRO A 124 -27.35 -5.12 4.80
C PRO A 124 -26.42 -6.22 5.31
N SER A 125 -25.80 -6.97 4.41
CA SER A 125 -24.85 -8.03 4.75
C SER A 125 -23.52 -7.44 5.25
N TYR A 126 -22.82 -8.20 6.09
CA TYR A 126 -21.50 -7.84 6.57
C TYR A 126 -20.46 -7.82 5.43
N GLY A 127 -19.78 -6.70 5.32
CA GLY A 127 -18.76 -6.49 4.30
C GLY A 127 -19.32 -6.19 2.90
N SER A 128 -18.42 -6.02 1.97
CA SER A 128 -18.72 -5.83 0.54
C SER A 128 -17.67 -6.51 -0.30
N ALA A 129 -18.07 -7.18 -1.36
CA ALA A 129 -17.15 -7.56 -2.43
C ALA A 129 -16.55 -6.31 -3.07
N GLN A 130 -15.43 -6.48 -3.76
CA GLN A 130 -14.82 -5.45 -4.60
C GLN A 130 -15.55 -5.42 -5.95
N TYR A 131 -15.82 -4.22 -6.46
CA TYR A 131 -16.52 -4.02 -7.72
C TYR A 131 -15.73 -3.11 -8.64
N LYS A 132 -15.68 -3.48 -9.90
CA LYS A 132 -15.17 -2.64 -10.98
C LYS A 132 -16.02 -1.37 -11.16
N ALA A 133 -15.50 -0.39 -11.87
CA ALA A 133 -16.24 0.84 -12.20
C ALA A 133 -17.57 0.57 -12.91
N GLU A 134 -17.62 -0.47 -13.74
CA GLU A 134 -18.83 -0.92 -14.45
C GLU A 134 -19.80 -1.75 -13.60
N GLY A 135 -19.47 -2.04 -12.34
CA GLY A 135 -20.34 -2.72 -11.37
C GLY A 135 -20.21 -4.24 -11.32
N GLN A 136 -19.35 -4.85 -12.11
CA GLN A 136 -19.01 -6.29 -12.03
C GLN A 136 -18.09 -6.55 -10.83
N THR A 137 -18.17 -7.74 -10.26
CA THR A 137 -17.23 -8.17 -9.19
C THR A 137 -15.79 -8.23 -9.72
N GLY A 138 -14.85 -7.73 -8.94
CA GLY A 138 -13.42 -7.70 -9.26
C GLY A 138 -12.83 -6.30 -9.22
N ASN A 139 -11.61 -6.16 -9.74
CA ASN A 139 -10.84 -4.93 -9.73
C ASN A 139 -10.55 -4.46 -11.15
N ASP A 140 -10.49 -3.15 -11.35
CA ASP A 140 -9.91 -2.56 -12.55
C ASP A 140 -8.41 -2.43 -12.37
N TRP A 141 -7.65 -3.06 -13.26
CA TRP A 141 -6.20 -2.97 -13.29
C TRP A 141 -5.79 -1.78 -14.14
N LEU A 142 -4.94 -0.91 -13.58
CA LEU A 142 -4.39 0.23 -14.27
C LEU A 142 -2.92 -0.03 -14.61
N THR A 143 -2.48 0.53 -15.73
CA THR A 143 -1.07 0.44 -16.17
C THR A 143 -0.42 1.80 -16.08
N ALA A 144 0.75 1.87 -15.44
CA ALA A 144 1.59 3.05 -15.47
C ALA A 144 2.12 3.27 -16.90
N SER A 145 1.97 4.48 -17.43
CA SER A 145 2.49 4.84 -18.76
C SER A 145 3.91 5.38 -18.68
N SER A 146 4.24 6.04 -17.58
CA SER A 146 5.55 6.67 -17.36
C SER A 146 5.90 6.69 -15.88
N ALA A 147 7.18 6.84 -15.57
CA ALA A 147 7.65 7.09 -14.21
C ALA A 147 8.85 8.02 -14.25
N TYR A 148 8.86 9.02 -13.39
CA TYR A 148 9.88 10.07 -13.33
C TYR A 148 10.43 10.16 -11.91
N VAL A 149 11.73 10.32 -11.79
CA VAL A 149 12.41 10.52 -10.50
C VAL A 149 12.71 12.00 -10.34
N SER A 150 12.49 12.54 -9.15
CA SER A 150 12.81 13.94 -8.84
C SER A 150 14.31 14.22 -8.87
N GLN A 151 14.68 15.48 -8.98
CA GLN A 151 16.09 15.89 -9.05
C GLN A 151 16.91 15.49 -7.82
N ASP A 152 16.28 15.44 -6.63
CA ASP A 152 16.92 14.98 -5.39
C ASP A 152 16.92 13.45 -5.21
N GLY A 153 16.32 12.72 -6.16
CA GLY A 153 16.21 11.27 -6.13
C GLY A 153 15.22 10.71 -5.09
N LYS A 154 14.52 11.56 -4.33
CA LYS A 154 13.68 11.11 -3.20
C LYS A 154 12.20 11.04 -3.50
N SER A 155 11.80 11.37 -4.72
CA SER A 155 10.41 11.28 -5.13
C SER A 155 10.30 10.57 -6.46
N VAL A 156 9.18 9.88 -6.68
CA VAL A 156 8.83 9.33 -7.98
C VAL A 156 7.40 9.73 -8.31
N PHE A 157 7.20 10.17 -9.55
CA PHE A 157 5.89 10.40 -10.12
C PHE A 157 5.56 9.31 -11.12
N ILE A 158 4.42 8.65 -10.90
CA ILE A 158 3.92 7.56 -11.73
C ILE A 158 2.78 8.10 -12.57
N GLY A 159 2.97 8.25 -13.88
CA GLY A 159 1.94 8.67 -14.82
C GLY A 159 0.92 7.55 -15.07
N ILE A 160 -0.35 7.84 -14.85
CA ILE A 160 -1.44 6.86 -14.96
C ILE A 160 -2.53 7.43 -15.85
N PRO A 161 -2.64 6.94 -17.10
CA PRO A 161 -3.70 7.39 -18.01
C PRO A 161 -5.07 7.11 -17.43
N GLY A 162 -5.94 8.12 -17.47
CA GLY A 162 -7.34 7.96 -17.10
C GLY A 162 -7.59 7.67 -15.61
N LEU A 163 -6.65 7.96 -14.72
CA LEU A 163 -6.88 7.88 -13.27
C LEU A 163 -8.06 8.77 -12.90
N LYS A 164 -9.03 8.22 -12.19
CA LYS A 164 -10.24 8.89 -11.73
C LYS A 164 -10.39 8.79 -10.23
N SER A 165 -11.21 9.66 -9.67
CA SER A 165 -11.68 9.52 -8.30
C SER A 165 -12.35 8.16 -8.10
N VAL A 166 -11.93 7.43 -7.07
CA VAL A 166 -12.40 6.08 -6.78
C VAL A 166 -12.36 5.82 -5.27
N GLU A 167 -13.17 4.89 -4.80
CA GLU A 167 -13.28 4.58 -3.37
C GLU A 167 -12.04 3.91 -2.82
N GLN A 168 -11.37 3.08 -3.63
CA GLN A 168 -10.15 2.41 -3.23
C GLN A 168 -9.17 2.24 -4.39
N LEU A 169 -7.91 2.55 -4.13
CA LEU A 169 -6.79 2.28 -5.01
C LEU A 169 -5.70 1.54 -4.23
N ARG A 170 -5.22 0.44 -4.76
CA ARG A 170 -4.02 -0.25 -4.33
C ARG A 170 -2.87 0.12 -5.25
N LEU A 171 -1.79 0.61 -4.68
CA LEU A 171 -0.53 0.84 -5.35
C LEU A 171 0.52 -0.11 -4.77
N GLY A 172 1.04 -1.02 -5.59
CA GLY A 172 2.19 -1.86 -5.26
C GLY A 172 3.44 -1.35 -5.93
N TRP A 173 4.58 -1.55 -5.29
CA TRP A 173 5.89 -1.22 -5.85
C TRP A 173 6.94 -2.26 -5.50
N ASP A 174 7.95 -2.33 -6.37
CA ASP A 174 9.21 -3.06 -6.18
C ASP A 174 10.34 -2.07 -6.44
N LEU A 175 10.85 -1.44 -5.38
CA LEU A 175 11.83 -0.37 -5.44
C LEU A 175 13.12 -0.73 -4.70
N ALA A 176 14.17 0.02 -4.99
CA ALA A 176 15.41 -0.02 -4.23
C ALA A 176 15.85 1.40 -3.88
N SER A 177 16.60 1.54 -2.79
CA SER A 177 17.33 2.77 -2.50
C SER A 177 18.61 2.84 -3.35
N SER A 178 19.19 4.03 -3.49
CA SER A 178 20.50 4.22 -4.12
C SER A 178 21.64 3.49 -3.37
N SER A 179 21.41 3.09 -2.12
CA SER A 179 22.35 2.27 -1.34
C SER A 179 22.11 0.75 -1.48
N GLY A 180 21.16 0.33 -2.34
CA GLY A 180 20.91 -1.08 -2.64
C GLY A 180 19.90 -1.79 -1.72
N SER A 181 19.29 -1.11 -0.75
CA SER A 181 18.21 -1.71 0.04
C SER A 181 16.95 -1.86 -0.80
N GLU A 182 16.37 -3.05 -0.84
CA GLU A 182 15.17 -3.35 -1.61
C GLU A 182 13.91 -3.32 -0.75
N MET A 183 12.78 -2.92 -1.35
CA MET A 183 11.47 -2.98 -0.74
C MET A 183 10.39 -3.30 -1.77
N ARG A 184 9.67 -4.38 -1.53
CA ARG A 184 8.42 -4.69 -2.22
C ARG A 184 7.27 -4.53 -1.23
N ALA A 185 6.35 -3.62 -1.52
CA ALA A 185 5.23 -3.32 -0.63
C ALA A 185 4.02 -2.80 -1.40
N ASN A 186 2.93 -2.62 -0.67
CA ASN A 186 1.70 -2.03 -1.17
C ASN A 186 1.24 -0.90 -0.25
N ALA A 187 0.57 0.08 -0.84
CA ALA A 187 -0.24 1.05 -0.14
C ALA A 187 -1.69 0.96 -0.60
N TYR A 188 -2.60 1.37 0.28
CA TYR A 188 -4.00 1.55 -0.06
C TYR A 188 -4.36 3.01 0.19
N THR A 189 -5.04 3.61 -0.78
CA THR A 189 -5.45 5.01 -0.72
C THR A 189 -6.88 5.18 -1.23
N THR A 190 -7.55 6.21 -0.73
CA THR A 190 -8.90 6.58 -1.16
C THR A 190 -8.83 7.93 -1.88
N PRO A 191 -8.58 7.94 -3.20
CA PRO A 191 -8.42 9.17 -3.98
C PRO A 191 -9.78 9.76 -4.35
N TYR A 192 -10.46 10.40 -3.42
CA TYR A 192 -11.71 11.12 -3.70
C TYR A 192 -11.48 12.40 -4.49
N GLU A 193 -10.35 13.05 -4.28
CA GLU A 193 -9.97 14.28 -4.94
C GLU A 193 -8.58 14.13 -5.55
N LEU A 194 -8.47 14.43 -6.82
CA LEU A 194 -7.22 14.42 -7.56
C LEU A 194 -6.72 15.87 -7.67
N THR A 195 -5.60 16.17 -7.02
CA THR A 195 -4.99 17.49 -7.08
C THR A 195 -4.20 17.67 -8.36
N LYS A 196 -4.02 18.90 -8.81
CA LYS A 196 -3.22 19.19 -10.00
C LYS A 196 -1.75 18.88 -9.74
N PHE A 197 -1.10 18.19 -10.69
CA PHE A 197 0.34 17.94 -10.64
C PHE A 197 1.11 19.04 -11.34
N ASP A 198 2.00 19.70 -10.59
CA ASP A 198 2.97 20.66 -11.12
C ASP A 198 4.39 20.04 -10.96
N PRO A 199 5.02 19.55 -12.03
CA PRO A 199 6.31 18.88 -11.93
C PRO A 199 7.43 19.80 -11.43
N VAL A 200 7.40 21.09 -11.75
CA VAL A 200 8.43 22.03 -11.32
C VAL A 200 8.32 22.29 -9.82
N ALA A 201 7.10 22.57 -9.34
CA ALA A 201 6.84 22.78 -7.92
C ALA A 201 7.14 21.52 -7.08
N GLU A 202 7.01 20.34 -7.66
CA GLU A 202 7.25 19.05 -6.98
C GLU A 202 8.70 18.54 -7.11
N GLY A 203 9.60 19.32 -7.76
CA GLY A 203 11.04 19.03 -7.81
C GLY A 203 11.47 18.08 -8.95
N PHE A 204 10.64 17.91 -9.99
CA PHE A 204 10.97 17.09 -11.16
C PHE A 204 11.58 17.91 -12.32
N GLY A 205 11.54 19.25 -12.23
CA GLY A 205 11.88 20.12 -13.34
C GLY A 205 10.79 20.16 -14.41
N PRO A 206 11.07 20.76 -15.58
CA PRO A 206 10.09 20.97 -16.63
C PRO A 206 9.89 19.68 -17.47
N ILE A 207 9.24 18.66 -16.88
CA ILE A 207 8.88 17.43 -17.56
C ILE A 207 7.45 17.51 -18.09
N GLU A 208 7.21 16.89 -19.24
CA GLU A 208 5.87 16.58 -19.72
C GLU A 208 5.55 15.12 -19.39
N VAL A 209 4.46 14.92 -18.62
CA VAL A 209 4.04 13.57 -18.20
C VAL A 209 3.45 12.83 -19.39
N ASP A 210 4.10 11.75 -19.82
CA ASP A 210 3.57 10.86 -20.85
C ASP A 210 2.42 10.02 -20.29
N LEU A 211 1.20 10.28 -20.77
CA LEU A 211 -0.01 9.55 -20.46
C LEU A 211 -0.51 8.69 -21.62
N THR A 212 0.35 8.38 -22.58
CA THR A 212 0.02 7.46 -23.67
C THR A 212 -0.28 6.07 -23.09
N PRO A 213 -1.49 5.54 -23.28
CA PRO A 213 -1.82 4.22 -22.74
C PRO A 213 -0.87 3.15 -23.27
N ARG A 214 -0.29 2.37 -22.36
CA ARG A 214 0.50 1.20 -22.70
C ARG A 214 -0.35 -0.05 -22.60
N ALA A 215 -0.17 -0.97 -23.53
CA ALA A 215 -0.77 -2.29 -23.40
C ALA A 215 -0.34 -2.90 -22.06
N ALA A 216 -1.30 -3.43 -21.31
CA ALA A 216 -0.97 -4.16 -20.10
C ALA A 216 -0.01 -5.28 -20.47
N VAL A 217 1.21 -5.24 -19.95
CA VAL A 217 2.11 -6.38 -20.02
C VAL A 217 1.41 -7.48 -19.25
N ALA A 218 0.91 -8.49 -19.98
CA ALA A 218 0.34 -9.65 -19.34
C ALA A 218 1.46 -10.23 -18.46
N LYS A 219 1.46 -9.91 -17.16
CA LYS A 219 2.31 -10.65 -16.22
C LYS A 219 1.92 -12.10 -16.43
N LYS A 220 2.88 -12.88 -16.97
CA LYS A 220 2.76 -14.33 -17.06
C LYS A 220 2.22 -14.76 -15.72
N ALA A 221 0.99 -15.25 -15.70
CA ALA A 221 0.40 -15.76 -14.46
C ALA A 221 1.42 -16.77 -13.95
N GLU A 222 2.05 -16.47 -12.83
CA GLU A 222 2.88 -17.44 -12.14
C GLU A 222 1.91 -18.59 -11.89
N VAL A 223 2.15 -19.71 -12.55
CA VAL A 223 1.29 -20.89 -12.41
C VAL A 223 1.54 -21.37 -10.99
N VAL A 224 0.80 -20.79 -10.05
CA VAL A 224 0.79 -21.23 -8.68
C VAL A 224 0.23 -22.64 -8.72
N SER A 225 1.06 -23.63 -8.41
CA SER A 225 0.62 -25.02 -8.38
C SER A 225 -0.53 -25.16 -7.38
N ALA A 226 -1.45 -26.09 -7.62
CA ALA A 226 -2.55 -26.38 -6.69
C ALA A 226 -2.04 -26.62 -5.26
N LYS A 227 -0.84 -27.20 -5.12
CA LYS A 227 -0.14 -27.42 -3.85
C LYS A 227 0.25 -26.11 -3.17
N GLU A 228 0.74 -25.12 -3.93
CA GLU A 228 1.06 -23.80 -3.41
C GLU A 228 -0.21 -22.99 -3.08
N GLY A 229 -1.24 -23.11 -3.88
CA GLY A 229 -2.57 -22.56 -3.59
C GLY A 229 -3.15 -23.13 -2.29
N GLN A 230 -3.03 -24.43 -2.06
CA GLN A 230 -3.47 -25.09 -0.83
C GLN A 230 -2.63 -24.64 0.39
N ARG A 231 -1.30 -24.51 0.23
CA ARG A 231 -0.41 -23.98 1.26
C ARG A 231 -0.79 -22.55 1.65
N LEU A 232 -1.05 -21.70 0.68
CA LEU A 232 -1.48 -20.32 0.90
C LEU A 232 -2.86 -20.25 1.56
N ALA A 233 -3.82 -21.07 1.10
CA ALA A 233 -5.15 -21.14 1.70
C ALA A 233 -5.10 -21.59 3.17
N THR A 234 -4.22 -22.53 3.51
CA THR A 234 -3.99 -22.97 4.90
C THR A 234 -3.30 -21.88 5.70
N MET A 235 -2.25 -21.25 5.15
CA MET A 235 -1.49 -20.19 5.83
C MET A 235 -2.35 -18.93 6.10
N PHE A 236 -3.27 -18.61 5.21
CA PHE A 236 -4.18 -17.47 5.35
C PHE A 236 -5.52 -17.83 6.01
N GLY A 237 -5.68 -19.04 6.54
CA GLY A 237 -6.87 -19.45 7.27
C GLY A 237 -8.13 -19.63 6.41
N CYS A 238 -8.00 -19.61 5.07
CA CYS A 238 -9.16 -19.74 4.17
C CYS A 238 -9.87 -21.10 4.29
N VAL A 239 -9.20 -22.12 4.83
CA VAL A 239 -9.74 -23.50 5.00
C VAL A 239 -10.68 -23.59 6.20
N ALA A 240 -10.59 -22.68 7.16
CA ALA A 240 -11.41 -22.72 8.37
C ALA A 240 -12.89 -22.33 8.15
N CYS A 241 -13.21 -21.71 7.02
CA CYS A 241 -14.57 -21.30 6.67
C CYS A 241 -15.25 -22.20 5.62
N HIS A 242 -14.55 -23.21 5.10
CA HIS A 242 -15.01 -24.03 3.98
C HIS A 242 -14.75 -25.54 4.18
N SER A 243 -14.80 -26.01 5.44
CA SER A 243 -14.80 -27.46 5.75
C SER A 243 -16.19 -28.07 5.67
#